data_8d05da19cf0cfa6e22bec229932244f4
#
_entry.id   8d05da19cf0cfa6e22bec229932244f4
#
_cell.length_a   1.000
_cell.length_b   1.000
_cell.length_c   1.000
_cell.angle_alpha   90.00
_cell.angle_beta   90.00
_cell.angle_gamma   90.00
#
_symmetry.space_group_name_H-M   'P 1'
#
loop_
_entity.id
_entity.type
_entity.pdbx_description
1 polymer ?
#
loop_
_entity_poly.entity_id
_entity_poly.type
_entity_poly.pdbx_seq_one_letter_code
_entity_poly.pdbx_strand_id
1 'polypeptide(L)'
;TSQPLVILGCGSVGSKIAMQLGRAGFGSMTFVDNESKSPHNAARHALIERASALVPPRKSALMKTAFEELSHFQSRAFDSDAVTLLVDPVQFATTVPQDAALIVDATASLQVLAAETRSAALNQSPARLVRIAMYGQGRCVAVLLEGPGRAGRVDDLTAFLFECCRFVPELRASIAGDTSEPTRIFVGDNCRSLTMPMSDAVVSRSASLAGMQLERGLVGGLPKEAMLCAGISDAEGLGMAWTRACLGPTTVLEVADDGGWNIRILHPVVQTIHADALRWGALETGGALVGRISFENRTITIAGIVDAPPDSIREAARFVLGTDGLVQNLRTANGASLGYLAFIGTWHSHPKGGPHSGIDRNTLRNIAEDAGGLPAVSLVWTPTGLTCAVDRW
;
A
#
# COMPACT_ATOMS: atom_id res chain seq x y z
N THR A 1 -6.76 -26.72 4.05
CA THR A 1 -6.76 -25.77 5.21
C THR A 1 -8.19 -25.34 5.49
N SER A 2 -8.59 -25.36 6.76
CA SER A 2 -9.95 -25.07 7.18
C SER A 2 -10.24 -23.58 7.42
N GLN A 3 -9.22 -22.74 7.40
CA GLN A 3 -9.39 -21.31 7.72
C GLN A 3 -10.10 -20.55 6.59
N PRO A 4 -11.15 -19.77 6.92
CA PRO A 4 -11.90 -18.99 5.94
C PRO A 4 -11.06 -17.88 5.28
N LEU A 5 -11.37 -17.61 4.01
CA LEU A 5 -10.82 -16.51 3.24
C LEU A 5 -11.95 -15.55 2.84
N VAL A 6 -11.67 -14.26 2.78
CA VAL A 6 -12.60 -13.24 2.29
C VAL A 6 -12.02 -12.63 1.03
N ILE A 7 -12.81 -12.56 -0.03
CA ILE A 7 -12.41 -11.96 -1.31
C ILE A 7 -13.22 -10.68 -1.50
N LEU A 8 -12.54 -9.54 -1.46
CA LEU A 8 -13.11 -8.24 -1.80
C LEU A 8 -12.85 -7.98 -3.29
N GLY A 9 -13.92 -7.84 -4.07
CA GLY A 9 -13.86 -7.68 -5.51
C GLY A 9 -13.79 -9.02 -6.25
N CYS A 10 -14.91 -9.43 -6.82
CA CYS A 10 -15.05 -10.63 -7.66
C CYS A 10 -14.89 -10.32 -9.15
N GLY A 11 -14.05 -9.37 -9.50
CA GLY A 11 -13.72 -9.00 -10.88
C GLY A 11 -12.74 -9.98 -11.55
N SER A 12 -12.02 -9.50 -12.56
CA SER A 12 -11.10 -10.32 -13.37
C SER A 12 -9.98 -10.97 -12.56
N VAL A 13 -9.45 -10.28 -11.55
CA VAL A 13 -8.35 -10.79 -10.70
C VAL A 13 -8.92 -11.65 -9.58
N GLY A 14 -9.87 -11.12 -8.79
CA GLY A 14 -10.42 -11.81 -7.62
C GLY A 14 -11.11 -13.12 -7.98
N SER A 15 -11.86 -13.17 -9.09
CA SER A 15 -12.50 -14.40 -9.54
C SER A 15 -11.49 -15.51 -9.88
N LYS A 16 -10.37 -15.16 -10.52
CA LYS A 16 -9.33 -16.14 -10.90
C LYS A 16 -8.56 -16.64 -9.67
N ILE A 17 -8.18 -15.75 -8.76
CA ILE A 17 -7.51 -16.12 -7.50
C ILE A 17 -8.41 -17.03 -6.68
N ALA A 18 -9.69 -16.68 -6.51
CA ALA A 18 -10.63 -17.47 -5.74
C ALA A 18 -10.81 -18.89 -6.31
N MET A 19 -11.02 -19.01 -7.62
CA MET A 19 -11.18 -20.31 -8.27
C MET A 19 -9.89 -21.15 -8.21
N GLN A 20 -8.72 -20.53 -8.28
CA GLN A 20 -7.45 -21.22 -8.11
C GLN A 20 -7.29 -21.75 -6.68
N LEU A 21 -7.51 -20.90 -5.66
CA LEU A 21 -7.41 -21.32 -4.27
C LEU A 21 -8.43 -22.41 -3.93
N GLY A 22 -9.67 -22.31 -4.47
CA GLY A 22 -10.65 -23.37 -4.34
C GLY A 22 -10.16 -24.71 -4.89
N ARG A 23 -9.59 -24.73 -6.11
CA ARG A 23 -8.99 -25.92 -6.71
C ARG A 23 -7.79 -26.45 -5.95
N ALA A 24 -7.06 -25.57 -5.23
CA ALA A 24 -5.98 -25.95 -4.33
C ALA A 24 -6.46 -26.47 -2.95
N GLY A 25 -7.79 -26.56 -2.74
CA GLY A 25 -8.37 -27.15 -1.54
C GLY A 25 -8.71 -26.17 -0.40
N PHE A 26 -8.73 -24.85 -0.67
CA PHE A 26 -9.20 -23.85 0.31
C PHE A 26 -10.72 -23.78 0.28
N GLY A 27 -11.38 -24.51 1.19
CA GLY A 27 -12.80 -24.85 1.11
C GLY A 27 -13.78 -23.90 1.78
N SER A 28 -13.33 -22.79 2.35
CA SER A 28 -14.22 -21.79 2.99
C SER A 28 -13.93 -20.40 2.46
N MET A 29 -14.88 -19.82 1.70
CA MET A 29 -14.73 -18.47 1.12
C MET A 29 -15.95 -17.61 1.30
N THR A 30 -15.72 -16.33 1.57
CA THR A 30 -16.72 -15.27 1.54
C THR A 30 -16.43 -14.34 0.38
N PHE A 31 -17.41 -14.13 -0.50
CA PHE A 31 -17.30 -13.27 -1.67
C PHE A 31 -18.05 -11.97 -1.45
N VAL A 32 -17.38 -10.83 -1.65
CA VAL A 32 -17.96 -9.48 -1.50
C VAL A 32 -17.77 -8.71 -2.79
N ASP A 33 -18.86 -8.34 -3.43
CA ASP A 33 -18.87 -7.52 -4.64
C ASP A 33 -20.30 -6.99 -4.85
N ASN A 34 -20.43 -5.69 -5.12
CA ASN A 34 -21.73 -5.04 -5.35
C ASN A 34 -22.08 -4.90 -6.83
N GLU A 35 -21.25 -5.40 -7.71
CA GLU A 35 -21.49 -5.30 -9.16
C GLU A 35 -22.19 -6.52 -9.72
N SER A 36 -23.00 -6.26 -10.76
CA SER A 36 -23.53 -7.31 -11.64
C SER A 36 -22.51 -7.63 -12.74
N LYS A 37 -22.50 -8.89 -13.18
CA LYS A 37 -21.65 -9.32 -14.27
C LYS A 37 -22.24 -8.86 -15.60
N SER A 38 -21.64 -7.82 -16.18
CA SER A 38 -21.98 -7.34 -17.52
C SER A 38 -21.33 -8.20 -18.62
N PRO A 39 -21.88 -8.24 -19.84
CA PRO A 39 -21.34 -9.07 -20.93
C PRO A 39 -19.85 -8.83 -21.22
N HIS A 40 -19.37 -7.59 -21.13
CA HIS A 40 -17.95 -7.27 -21.35
C HIS A 40 -17.02 -7.86 -20.28
N ASN A 41 -17.54 -8.19 -19.10
CA ASN A 41 -16.73 -8.84 -18.06
C ASN A 41 -16.34 -10.27 -18.47
N ALA A 42 -17.12 -10.95 -19.34
CA ALA A 42 -16.83 -12.29 -19.80
C ALA A 42 -15.46 -12.41 -20.49
N ALA A 43 -14.95 -11.31 -21.05
CA ALA A 43 -13.63 -11.29 -21.69
C ALA A 43 -12.46 -11.58 -20.72
N ARG A 44 -12.63 -11.37 -19.41
CA ARG A 44 -11.53 -11.51 -18.43
C ARG A 44 -11.94 -12.13 -17.11
N HIS A 45 -13.21 -12.37 -16.87
CA HIS A 45 -13.71 -13.02 -15.65
C HIS A 45 -13.44 -14.54 -15.70
N ALA A 46 -13.18 -15.16 -14.54
CA ALA A 46 -12.92 -16.61 -14.48
C ALA A 46 -14.12 -17.46 -14.92
N LEU A 47 -15.32 -16.92 -14.78
CA LEU A 47 -16.56 -17.62 -15.13
C LEU A 47 -17.13 -17.05 -16.43
N ILE A 48 -17.55 -17.97 -17.33
CA ILE A 48 -18.28 -17.66 -18.55
C ILE A 48 -19.71 -18.11 -18.34
N GLU A 49 -20.67 -17.19 -18.47
CA GLU A 49 -22.08 -17.51 -18.38
C GLU A 49 -22.71 -17.73 -19.75
N ARG A 50 -23.74 -18.60 -19.77
CA ARG A 50 -24.67 -18.65 -20.87
C ARG A 50 -25.56 -17.41 -20.84
N ALA A 51 -25.69 -16.73 -21.98
CA ALA A 51 -26.39 -15.44 -22.13
C ALA A 51 -27.94 -15.56 -21.97
N SER A 52 -28.43 -16.30 -20.99
CA SER A 52 -29.87 -16.61 -20.84
C SER A 52 -30.57 -15.80 -19.74
N ALA A 53 -29.86 -15.00 -18.96
CA ALA A 53 -30.49 -14.24 -17.90
C ALA A 53 -30.94 -12.86 -18.37
N LEU A 54 -32.22 -12.56 -18.26
CA LEU A 54 -32.80 -11.22 -18.50
C LEU A 54 -32.23 -10.16 -17.59
N VAL A 55 -31.73 -10.58 -16.42
CA VAL A 55 -31.07 -9.70 -15.41
C VAL A 55 -29.65 -10.22 -15.20
N PRO A 56 -28.62 -9.37 -15.36
CA PRO A 56 -27.25 -9.77 -15.08
C PRO A 56 -27.09 -10.19 -13.63
N PRO A 57 -26.55 -11.38 -13.34
CA PRO A 57 -26.37 -11.85 -11.98
C PRO A 57 -25.29 -11.08 -11.22
N ARG A 58 -25.37 -11.07 -9.89
CA ARG A 58 -24.36 -10.50 -9.03
C ARG A 58 -23.07 -11.31 -9.09
N LYS A 59 -21.91 -10.62 -9.19
CA LYS A 59 -20.59 -11.29 -9.27
C LYS A 59 -20.32 -12.14 -8.05
N SER A 60 -20.63 -11.65 -6.84
CA SER A 60 -20.48 -12.40 -5.60
C SER A 60 -21.31 -13.69 -5.57
N ALA A 61 -22.55 -13.63 -6.00
CA ALA A 61 -23.45 -14.79 -6.05
C ALA A 61 -22.96 -15.84 -7.06
N LEU A 62 -22.50 -15.39 -8.24
CA LEU A 62 -21.91 -16.29 -9.24
C LEU A 62 -20.69 -17.01 -8.73
N MET A 63 -19.80 -16.29 -8.07
CA MET A 63 -18.61 -16.89 -7.48
C MET A 63 -18.95 -17.92 -6.42
N LYS A 64 -19.96 -17.63 -5.58
CA LYS A 64 -20.46 -18.60 -4.61
C LYS A 64 -20.91 -19.89 -5.28
N THR A 65 -21.80 -19.80 -6.27
CA THR A 65 -22.33 -20.98 -6.98
C THR A 65 -21.20 -21.79 -7.61
N ALA A 66 -20.34 -21.14 -8.40
CA ALA A 66 -19.23 -21.83 -9.06
C ALA A 66 -18.21 -22.44 -8.10
N PHE A 67 -18.02 -21.83 -6.93
CA PHE A 67 -17.11 -22.35 -5.91
C PHE A 67 -17.69 -23.59 -5.23
N GLU A 68 -19.00 -23.61 -4.95
CA GLU A 68 -19.70 -24.76 -4.38
C GLU A 68 -19.76 -25.95 -5.35
N GLU A 69 -19.75 -25.69 -6.66
CA GLU A 69 -19.68 -26.74 -7.71
C GLU A 69 -18.30 -27.42 -7.77
N LEU A 70 -17.23 -26.80 -7.27
CA LEU A 70 -15.89 -27.42 -7.27
C LEU A 70 -15.82 -28.63 -6.31
N SER A 71 -16.51 -28.57 -5.20
CA SER A 71 -16.65 -29.64 -4.19
C SER A 71 -17.64 -29.18 -3.15
N HIS A 72 -17.93 -30.00 -2.14
CA HIS A 72 -18.86 -29.69 -1.04
C HIS A 72 -18.36 -28.58 -0.11
N PHE A 73 -17.78 -27.53 -0.66
CA PHE A 73 -17.25 -26.38 0.06
C PHE A 73 -18.39 -25.46 0.51
N GLN A 74 -18.20 -24.82 1.67
CA GLN A 74 -19.11 -23.81 2.15
C GLN A 74 -18.64 -22.43 1.69
N SER A 75 -19.54 -21.69 1.06
CA SER A 75 -19.24 -20.33 0.68
C SER A 75 -20.38 -19.37 0.99
N ARG A 76 -20.04 -18.12 1.16
CA ARG A 76 -20.97 -17.02 1.43
C ARG A 76 -20.79 -15.95 0.37
N ALA A 77 -21.88 -15.27 0.01
CA ALA A 77 -21.84 -14.16 -0.93
C ALA A 77 -22.60 -12.97 -0.35
N PHE A 78 -22.00 -11.81 -0.47
CA PHE A 78 -22.57 -10.54 -0.05
C PHE A 78 -22.57 -9.56 -1.22
N ASP A 79 -23.74 -9.06 -1.55
CA ASP A 79 -23.95 -7.95 -2.47
C ASP A 79 -23.74 -6.66 -1.69
N SER A 80 -22.49 -6.33 -1.43
CA SER A 80 -22.09 -5.19 -0.61
C SER A 80 -20.91 -4.46 -1.21
N ASP A 81 -20.93 -3.15 -1.06
CA ASP A 81 -19.79 -2.29 -1.38
C ASP A 81 -18.66 -2.50 -0.36
N ALA A 82 -17.44 -2.71 -0.86
CA ALA A 82 -16.28 -2.97 0.00
C ALA A 82 -15.92 -1.79 0.91
N VAL A 83 -16.15 -0.54 0.47
CA VAL A 83 -15.91 0.65 1.31
C VAL A 83 -16.89 0.65 2.47
N THR A 84 -18.17 0.45 2.19
CA THR A 84 -19.22 0.38 3.22
C THR A 84 -18.95 -0.74 4.22
N LEU A 85 -18.59 -1.93 3.72
CA LEU A 85 -18.19 -3.06 4.56
C LEU A 85 -17.07 -2.71 5.54
N LEU A 86 -16.01 -2.06 5.03
CA LEU A 86 -14.82 -1.76 5.83
C LEU A 86 -15.03 -0.67 6.87
N VAL A 87 -15.98 0.25 6.65
CA VAL A 87 -16.25 1.36 7.58
C VAL A 87 -17.41 1.08 8.55
N ASP A 88 -18.28 0.12 8.25
CA ASP A 88 -19.41 -0.29 9.10
C ASP A 88 -19.03 -1.53 9.93
N PRO A 89 -18.81 -1.41 11.25
CA PRO A 89 -18.42 -2.53 12.10
C PRO A 89 -19.46 -3.67 12.14
N VAL A 90 -20.73 -3.37 11.98
CA VAL A 90 -21.80 -4.38 12.01
C VAL A 90 -21.78 -5.21 10.73
N GLN A 91 -21.67 -4.55 9.58
CA GLN A 91 -21.53 -5.26 8.31
C GLN A 91 -20.23 -6.08 8.27
N PHE A 92 -19.12 -5.51 8.77
CA PHE A 92 -17.86 -6.21 8.86
C PHE A 92 -17.99 -7.50 9.69
N ALA A 93 -18.50 -7.40 10.91
CA ALA A 93 -18.66 -8.55 11.80
C ALA A 93 -19.61 -9.64 11.25
N THR A 94 -20.62 -9.24 10.46
CA THR A 94 -21.54 -10.18 9.82
C THR A 94 -20.90 -10.89 8.63
N THR A 95 -20.02 -10.18 7.91
CA THR A 95 -19.44 -10.64 6.63
C THR A 95 -18.13 -11.38 6.81
N VAL A 96 -17.22 -10.86 7.64
CA VAL A 96 -15.88 -11.41 7.86
C VAL A 96 -15.93 -12.42 9.00
N PRO A 97 -15.63 -13.72 8.74
CA PRO A 97 -15.52 -14.71 9.80
C PRO A 97 -14.44 -14.31 10.82
N GLN A 98 -14.71 -14.56 12.11
CA GLN A 98 -13.76 -14.24 13.19
C GLN A 98 -12.44 -15.01 13.09
N ASP A 99 -12.48 -16.21 12.51
CA ASP A 99 -11.33 -17.09 12.28
C ASP A 99 -10.76 -16.97 10.86
N ALA A 100 -11.14 -15.93 10.11
CA ALA A 100 -10.60 -15.70 8.77
C ALA A 100 -9.07 -15.54 8.81
N ALA A 101 -8.38 -16.26 7.93
CA ALA A 101 -6.93 -16.15 7.79
C ALA A 101 -6.53 -14.90 7.02
N LEU A 102 -7.19 -14.66 5.88
CA LEU A 102 -6.91 -13.55 4.99
C LEU A 102 -8.19 -12.85 4.51
N ILE A 103 -8.06 -11.53 4.36
CA ILE A 103 -8.95 -10.71 3.54
C ILE A 103 -8.14 -10.30 2.30
N VAL A 104 -8.56 -10.74 1.13
CA VAL A 104 -7.88 -10.50 -0.15
C VAL A 104 -8.59 -9.35 -0.86
N ASP A 105 -7.97 -8.18 -0.93
CA ASP A 105 -8.45 -7.09 -1.77
C ASP A 105 -7.93 -7.24 -3.20
N ALA A 106 -8.86 -7.48 -4.11
CA ALA A 106 -8.65 -7.54 -5.56
C ALA A 106 -9.50 -6.50 -6.30
N THR A 107 -9.92 -5.43 -5.61
CA THR A 107 -10.80 -4.39 -6.16
C THR A 107 -10.07 -3.41 -7.07
N ALA A 108 -8.76 -3.22 -6.89
CA ALA A 108 -7.95 -2.16 -7.52
C ALA A 108 -8.49 -0.73 -7.23
N SER A 109 -9.35 -0.55 -6.24
CA SER A 109 -9.98 0.73 -5.89
C SER A 109 -9.13 1.53 -4.90
N LEU A 110 -8.92 2.82 -5.17
CA LEU A 110 -8.26 3.73 -4.22
C LEU A 110 -9.19 4.08 -3.05
N GLN A 111 -10.50 4.08 -3.26
CA GLN A 111 -11.48 4.30 -2.19
C GLN A 111 -11.47 3.13 -1.20
N VAL A 112 -11.35 1.89 -1.70
CA VAL A 112 -11.19 0.71 -0.85
C VAL A 112 -9.89 0.81 -0.06
N LEU A 113 -8.75 1.17 -0.70
CA LEU A 113 -7.48 1.40 -0.01
C LEU A 113 -7.61 2.46 1.11
N ALA A 114 -8.29 3.57 0.85
CA ALA A 114 -8.54 4.60 1.86
C ALA A 114 -9.43 4.07 3.01
N ALA A 115 -10.44 3.27 2.71
CA ALA A 115 -11.29 2.64 3.73
C ALA A 115 -10.52 1.61 4.56
N GLU A 116 -9.67 0.79 3.94
CA GLU A 116 -8.77 -0.16 4.61
C GLU A 116 -7.89 0.53 5.65
N THR A 117 -7.37 1.71 5.33
CA THR A 117 -6.46 2.43 6.24
C THR A 117 -7.15 2.99 7.48
N ARG A 118 -8.44 3.32 7.40
CA ARG A 118 -9.24 3.92 8.50
C ARG A 118 -10.18 2.94 9.20
N SER A 119 -10.29 1.71 8.73
CA SER A 119 -11.22 0.72 9.28
C SER A 119 -10.88 0.31 10.71
N ALA A 120 -11.70 0.72 11.67
CA ALA A 120 -11.60 0.30 13.06
C ALA A 120 -11.87 -1.20 13.22
N ALA A 121 -12.81 -1.75 12.44
CA ALA A 121 -13.16 -3.16 12.46
C ALA A 121 -11.99 -4.02 11.97
N LEU A 122 -11.30 -3.58 10.91
CA LEU A 122 -10.12 -4.27 10.40
C LEU A 122 -8.96 -4.23 11.41
N ASN A 123 -8.80 -3.12 12.16
CA ASN A 123 -7.79 -3.02 13.21
C ASN A 123 -8.00 -4.01 14.36
N GLN A 124 -9.24 -4.45 14.58
CA GLN A 124 -9.61 -5.42 15.62
C GLN A 124 -9.68 -6.85 15.09
N SER A 125 -9.61 -7.04 13.77
CA SER A 125 -9.67 -8.36 13.14
C SER A 125 -8.35 -9.12 13.25
N PRO A 126 -8.36 -10.41 13.58
CA PRO A 126 -7.17 -11.25 13.48
C PRO A 126 -6.80 -11.59 12.04
N ALA A 127 -7.73 -11.45 11.09
CA ALA A 127 -7.49 -11.68 9.68
C ALA A 127 -6.46 -10.69 9.13
N ARG A 128 -5.50 -11.19 8.35
CA ARG A 128 -4.52 -10.33 7.70
C ARG A 128 -5.06 -9.84 6.37
N LEU A 129 -4.87 -8.56 6.11
CA LEU A 129 -5.21 -7.99 4.81
C LEU A 129 -4.08 -8.23 3.82
N VAL A 130 -4.45 -8.63 2.61
CA VAL A 130 -3.55 -8.68 1.46
C VAL A 130 -4.18 -7.97 0.28
N ARG A 131 -3.46 -7.05 -0.31
CA ARG A 131 -3.90 -6.32 -1.50
C ARG A 131 -3.13 -6.79 -2.72
N ILE A 132 -3.86 -7.07 -3.81
CA ILE A 132 -3.29 -7.42 -5.12
C ILE A 132 -3.45 -6.22 -6.06
N ALA A 133 -2.34 -5.70 -6.53
CA ALA A 133 -2.32 -4.56 -7.45
C ALA A 133 -1.53 -4.90 -8.72
N MET A 134 -2.01 -4.44 -9.86
CA MET A 134 -1.34 -4.57 -11.15
C MET A 134 -0.99 -3.20 -11.69
N TYR A 135 0.23 -3.06 -12.18
CA TYR A 135 0.77 -1.83 -12.74
C TYR A 135 1.32 -2.07 -14.15
N GLY A 136 1.54 -1.00 -14.89
CA GLY A 136 2.20 -1.05 -16.20
C GLY A 136 1.56 -2.03 -17.17
N GLN A 137 0.21 -2.06 -17.24
CA GLN A 137 -0.54 -2.99 -18.10
C GLN A 137 -0.24 -4.47 -17.80
N GLY A 138 0.01 -4.80 -16.52
CA GLY A 138 0.31 -6.17 -16.07
C GLY A 138 1.78 -6.55 -16.17
N ARG A 139 2.68 -5.59 -16.41
CA ARG A 139 4.13 -5.81 -16.33
C ARG A 139 4.62 -5.95 -14.91
N CYS A 140 3.95 -5.31 -13.95
CA CYS A 140 4.21 -5.49 -12.55
C CYS A 140 2.94 -5.95 -11.82
N VAL A 141 3.12 -6.94 -10.94
CA VAL A 141 2.10 -7.40 -10.00
C VAL A 141 2.66 -7.26 -8.59
N ALA A 142 1.97 -6.53 -7.74
CA ALA A 142 2.33 -6.40 -6.34
C ALA A 142 1.34 -7.18 -5.46
N VAL A 143 1.87 -7.98 -4.56
CA VAL A 143 1.14 -8.64 -3.47
C VAL A 143 1.61 -8.00 -2.18
N LEU A 144 0.75 -7.21 -1.56
CA LEU A 144 1.01 -6.43 -0.36
C LEU A 144 0.31 -7.09 0.82
N LEU A 145 1.04 -7.87 1.61
CA LEU A 145 0.52 -8.58 2.76
C LEU A 145 0.87 -7.82 4.05
N GLU A 146 -0.13 -7.35 4.77
CA GLU A 146 0.06 -6.67 6.06
C GLU A 146 0.74 -7.58 7.10
N GLY A 147 1.44 -6.98 8.04
CA GLY A 147 1.97 -7.69 9.21
C GLY A 147 0.86 -8.08 10.20
N PRO A 148 1.14 -8.99 11.15
CA PRO A 148 0.22 -9.31 12.23
C PRO A 148 -0.19 -8.04 13.00
N GLY A 149 -1.47 -7.93 13.37
CA GLY A 149 -2.00 -6.74 14.05
C GLY A 149 -1.80 -5.46 13.25
N ARG A 150 -1.70 -5.57 11.92
CA ARG A 150 -1.48 -4.47 10.98
C ARG A 150 -0.17 -3.69 11.21
N ALA A 151 0.86 -4.37 11.67
CA ALA A 151 2.22 -3.83 11.83
C ALA A 151 2.91 -3.66 10.47
N GLY A 152 2.53 -2.67 9.71
CA GLY A 152 2.85 -2.42 8.31
C GLY A 152 1.60 -2.67 7.46
N ARG A 153 0.80 -1.60 7.30
CA ARG A 153 -0.47 -1.64 6.56
C ARG A 153 -0.23 -1.62 5.05
N VAL A 154 -1.28 -1.88 4.28
CA VAL A 154 -1.20 -1.83 2.80
C VAL A 154 -0.80 -0.46 2.25
N ASP A 155 -1.15 0.65 2.93
CA ASP A 155 -0.69 1.99 2.55
C ASP A 155 0.82 2.19 2.81
N ASP A 156 1.36 1.65 3.91
CA ASP A 156 2.80 1.62 4.19
C ASP A 156 3.54 0.79 3.13
N LEU A 157 3.01 -0.41 2.83
CA LEU A 157 3.57 -1.31 1.81
C LEU A 157 3.51 -0.69 0.41
N THR A 158 2.46 0.08 0.11
CA THR A 158 2.36 0.82 -1.15
C THR A 158 3.43 1.91 -1.21
N ALA A 159 3.62 2.70 -0.14
CA ALA A 159 4.69 3.69 -0.07
C ALA A 159 6.08 3.03 -0.17
N PHE A 160 6.25 1.87 0.46
CA PHE A 160 7.49 1.08 0.37
C PHE A 160 7.76 0.56 -1.05
N LEU A 161 6.74 0.10 -1.77
CA LEU A 161 6.87 -0.30 -3.18
C LEU A 161 7.44 0.86 -4.04
N PHE A 162 6.90 2.07 -3.88
CA PHE A 162 7.36 3.23 -4.62
C PHE A 162 8.72 3.75 -4.12
N GLU A 163 9.07 3.55 -2.86
CA GLU A 163 10.44 3.80 -2.38
C GLU A 163 11.42 2.82 -3.01
N CYS A 164 11.08 1.54 -3.14
CA CYS A 164 11.90 0.56 -3.85
C CYS A 164 12.14 0.96 -5.32
N CYS A 165 11.19 1.62 -5.99
CA CYS A 165 11.36 2.11 -7.36
C CYS A 165 12.50 3.14 -7.49
N ARG A 166 12.87 3.84 -6.41
CA ARG A 166 13.99 4.77 -6.42
C ARG A 166 15.33 4.07 -6.65
N PHE A 167 15.43 2.82 -6.19
CA PHE A 167 16.68 2.06 -6.18
C PHE A 167 16.69 0.86 -7.15
N VAL A 168 15.52 0.45 -7.66
CA VAL A 168 15.36 -0.69 -8.57
C VAL A 168 14.78 -0.21 -9.90
N PRO A 169 15.62 0.12 -10.89
CA PRO A 169 15.18 0.65 -12.19
C PRO A 169 14.21 -0.27 -12.94
N GLU A 170 14.40 -1.57 -12.85
CA GLU A 170 13.54 -2.57 -13.50
C GLU A 170 12.12 -2.56 -12.91
N LEU A 171 12.00 -2.43 -11.58
CA LEU A 171 10.71 -2.29 -10.91
C LEU A 171 10.01 -1.00 -11.33
N ARG A 172 10.76 0.11 -11.34
CA ARG A 172 10.24 1.40 -11.79
C ARG A 172 9.73 1.34 -13.22
N ALA A 173 10.52 0.78 -14.13
CA ALA A 173 10.14 0.64 -15.56
C ALA A 173 8.90 -0.25 -15.72
N SER A 174 8.79 -1.33 -14.95
CA SER A 174 7.65 -2.23 -15.01
C SER A 174 6.36 -1.61 -14.49
N ILE A 175 6.44 -0.73 -13.48
CA ILE A 175 5.29 0.02 -12.95
C ILE A 175 4.88 1.15 -13.90
N ALA A 176 5.85 1.89 -14.46
CA ALA A 176 5.60 2.98 -15.41
C ALA A 176 4.93 2.47 -16.71
N GLY A 177 5.30 1.28 -17.17
CA GLY A 177 4.84 0.75 -18.46
C GLY A 177 5.51 1.43 -19.65
N ASP A 178 4.94 1.24 -20.86
CA ASP A 178 5.52 1.74 -22.12
C ASP A 178 5.25 3.22 -22.41
N THR A 179 4.47 3.89 -21.59
CA THR A 179 4.10 5.29 -21.85
C THR A 179 5.14 6.24 -21.30
N SER A 180 5.77 7.01 -22.17
CA SER A 180 6.63 8.14 -21.83
C SER A 180 5.87 9.32 -21.19
N GLU A 181 4.56 9.31 -21.25
CA GLU A 181 3.68 10.26 -20.58
C GLU A 181 2.86 9.57 -19.48
N PRO A 182 2.68 10.21 -18.32
CA PRO A 182 1.79 9.70 -17.28
C PRO A 182 0.38 9.64 -17.87
N THR A 183 -0.06 8.44 -18.25
CA THR A 183 -1.45 8.21 -18.63
C THR A 183 -2.30 8.64 -17.44
N ARG A 184 -3.14 9.66 -17.61
CA ARG A 184 -4.11 10.04 -16.59
C ARG A 184 -4.98 8.81 -16.32
N ILE A 185 -4.70 8.14 -15.21
CA ILE A 185 -5.55 7.07 -14.74
C ILE A 185 -6.78 7.75 -14.17
N PHE A 186 -7.85 7.77 -14.94
CA PHE A 186 -9.16 8.12 -14.40
C PHE A 186 -9.59 6.99 -13.48
N VAL A 187 -9.41 7.17 -12.20
CA VAL A 187 -10.02 6.33 -11.17
C VAL A 187 -11.47 6.77 -11.10
N GLY A 188 -12.32 6.13 -11.89
CA GLY A 188 -13.75 6.41 -11.91
C GLY A 188 -14.50 5.55 -10.89
N ASP A 189 -15.51 6.12 -10.29
CA ASP A 189 -16.55 5.41 -9.58
C ASP A 189 -17.37 4.55 -10.57
N ASN A 190 -17.54 3.28 -10.24
CA ASN A 190 -18.39 2.30 -10.94
C ASN A 190 -17.91 1.85 -12.35
N CYS A 191 -18.73 1.04 -13.01
CA CYS A 191 -18.50 0.38 -14.31
C CYS A 191 -18.07 1.28 -15.50
N ARG A 192 -17.85 2.56 -15.27
CA ARG A 192 -17.35 3.54 -16.24
C ARG A 192 -15.85 3.86 -16.07
N SER A 193 -15.17 3.26 -15.08
CA SER A 193 -13.72 3.43 -14.96
C SER A 193 -13.05 2.81 -16.18
N LEU A 194 -12.16 3.58 -16.81
CA LEU A 194 -11.32 3.09 -17.89
C LEU A 194 -10.49 1.93 -17.35
N THR A 195 -10.95 0.72 -17.62
CA THR A 195 -10.19 -0.47 -17.27
C THR A 195 -8.92 -0.46 -18.11
N MET A 196 -7.78 -0.56 -17.45
CA MET A 196 -6.49 -0.66 -18.15
C MET A 196 -6.59 -1.77 -19.20
N PRO A 197 -6.28 -1.51 -20.48
CA PRO A 197 -6.36 -2.49 -21.54
C PRO A 197 -5.32 -3.58 -21.31
N MET A 198 -5.76 -4.76 -20.91
CA MET A 198 -4.94 -5.96 -20.72
C MET A 198 -5.65 -7.16 -21.33
N SER A 199 -4.90 -8.05 -21.97
CA SER A 199 -5.45 -9.31 -22.44
C SER A 199 -5.81 -10.23 -21.26
N ASP A 200 -6.73 -11.16 -21.50
CA ASP A 200 -7.08 -12.17 -20.49
C ASP A 200 -5.85 -13.02 -20.09
N ALA A 201 -4.98 -13.32 -21.03
CA ALA A 201 -3.75 -14.07 -20.78
C ALA A 201 -2.85 -13.35 -19.75
N VAL A 202 -2.65 -12.05 -19.88
CA VAL A 202 -1.85 -11.23 -18.95
C VAL A 202 -2.50 -11.22 -17.56
N VAL A 203 -3.81 -11.00 -17.50
CA VAL A 203 -4.54 -11.00 -16.21
C VAL A 203 -4.51 -12.39 -15.58
N SER A 204 -4.69 -13.45 -16.37
CA SER A 204 -4.67 -14.85 -15.89
C SER A 204 -3.31 -15.24 -15.35
N ARG A 205 -2.22 -14.95 -16.07
CA ARG A 205 -0.85 -15.17 -15.61
C ARG A 205 -0.62 -14.45 -14.28
N SER A 206 -0.93 -13.17 -14.23
CA SER A 206 -0.69 -12.32 -13.08
C SER A 206 -1.51 -12.74 -11.85
N ALA A 207 -2.78 -13.04 -12.04
CA ALA A 207 -3.66 -13.53 -10.98
C ALA A 207 -3.23 -14.93 -10.48
N SER A 208 -2.83 -15.82 -11.38
CA SER A 208 -2.36 -17.17 -11.00
C SER A 208 -1.09 -17.11 -10.18
N LEU A 209 -0.12 -16.30 -10.58
CA LEU A 209 1.14 -16.16 -9.85
C LEU A 209 0.95 -15.46 -8.50
N ALA A 210 0.07 -14.44 -8.43
CA ALA A 210 -0.32 -13.84 -7.15
C ALA A 210 -1.02 -14.86 -6.25
N GLY A 211 -1.95 -15.64 -6.79
CA GLY A 211 -2.62 -16.73 -6.07
C GLY A 211 -1.65 -17.76 -5.50
N MET A 212 -0.62 -18.13 -6.27
CA MET A 212 0.45 -19.02 -5.78
C MET A 212 1.25 -18.42 -4.61
N GLN A 213 1.45 -17.09 -4.56
CA GLN A 213 2.08 -16.47 -3.40
C GLN A 213 1.19 -16.60 -2.14
N LEU A 214 -0.13 -16.42 -2.30
CA LEU A 214 -1.09 -16.60 -1.21
C LEU A 214 -1.15 -18.06 -0.74
N GLU A 215 -1.25 -18.99 -1.68
CA GLU A 215 -1.26 -20.43 -1.41
C GLU A 215 -0.03 -20.86 -0.60
N ARG A 216 1.17 -20.44 -1.02
CA ARG A 216 2.42 -20.73 -0.29
C ARG A 216 2.39 -20.16 1.13
N GLY A 217 1.89 -18.95 1.31
CA GLY A 217 1.74 -18.34 2.63
C GLY A 217 0.73 -19.09 3.52
N LEU A 218 -0.40 -19.49 2.95
CA LEU A 218 -1.44 -20.20 3.67
C LEU A 218 -1.03 -21.63 4.06
N VAL A 219 -0.23 -22.32 3.23
CA VAL A 219 0.27 -23.68 3.51
C VAL A 219 1.50 -23.65 4.41
N GLY A 220 2.46 -22.77 4.12
CA GLY A 220 3.75 -22.72 4.82
C GLY A 220 3.77 -21.86 6.08
N GLY A 221 2.66 -21.18 6.38
CA GLY A 221 2.56 -20.15 7.42
C GLY A 221 2.80 -18.75 6.87
N LEU A 222 1.96 -17.80 7.27
CA LEU A 222 2.10 -16.40 6.88
C LEU A 222 3.35 -15.80 7.55
N PRO A 223 4.09 -14.91 6.85
CA PRO A 223 5.30 -14.30 7.39
C PRO A 223 5.01 -13.51 8.68
N LYS A 224 6.01 -13.41 9.55
CA LYS A 224 5.87 -12.69 10.83
C LYS A 224 5.85 -11.16 10.67
N GLU A 225 6.26 -10.65 9.53
CA GLU A 225 6.30 -9.22 9.21
C GLU A 225 5.37 -8.91 8.03
N ALA A 226 5.16 -7.64 7.77
CA ALA A 226 4.54 -7.20 6.54
C ALA A 226 5.45 -7.53 5.34
N MET A 227 4.86 -7.90 4.20
CA MET A 227 5.63 -8.37 3.05
C MET A 227 5.13 -7.75 1.75
N LEU A 228 6.06 -7.20 1.01
CA LEU A 228 5.92 -6.84 -0.39
C LEU A 228 6.48 -7.99 -1.25
N CYS A 229 5.64 -8.55 -2.13
CA CYS A 229 6.10 -9.38 -3.23
C CYS A 229 5.82 -8.62 -4.53
N ALA A 230 6.85 -8.35 -5.31
CA ALA A 230 6.72 -7.70 -6.62
C ALA A 230 7.15 -8.68 -7.71
N GLY A 231 6.22 -9.01 -8.62
CA GLY A 231 6.47 -9.78 -9.82
C GLY A 231 6.69 -8.85 -11.00
N ILE A 232 7.84 -8.96 -11.65
CA ILE A 232 8.23 -8.17 -12.82
C ILE A 232 8.21 -9.09 -14.04
N SER A 233 7.42 -8.74 -15.04
CA SER A 233 7.36 -9.48 -16.31
C SER A 233 8.65 -9.32 -17.09
N ASP A 234 9.10 -10.41 -17.74
CA ASP A 234 10.15 -10.32 -18.74
C ASP A 234 9.73 -9.44 -19.95
N ALA A 235 10.67 -9.15 -20.81
CA ALA A 235 10.45 -8.31 -22.01
C ALA A 235 9.41 -8.90 -22.97
N GLU A 236 9.31 -10.22 -23.03
CA GLU A 236 8.37 -10.93 -23.93
C GLU A 236 6.98 -11.12 -23.29
N GLY A 237 6.86 -10.87 -21.98
CA GLY A 237 5.61 -11.04 -21.26
C GLY A 237 5.23 -12.49 -20.98
N LEU A 238 6.12 -13.44 -21.18
CA LEU A 238 5.87 -14.87 -20.98
C LEU A 238 6.21 -15.34 -19.58
N GLY A 239 7.26 -14.80 -18.96
CA GLY A 239 7.72 -15.08 -17.60
C GLY A 239 7.48 -13.94 -16.65
N MET A 240 7.72 -14.22 -15.34
CA MET A 240 7.68 -13.21 -14.28
C MET A 240 8.70 -13.55 -13.20
N ALA A 241 9.65 -12.65 -12.97
CA ALA A 241 10.59 -12.74 -11.87
C ALA A 241 9.97 -12.10 -10.62
N TRP A 242 10.13 -12.76 -9.47
CA TRP A 242 9.57 -12.29 -8.19
C TRP A 242 10.67 -11.87 -7.23
N THR A 243 10.53 -10.68 -6.69
CA THR A 243 11.30 -10.20 -5.55
C THR A 243 10.41 -10.12 -4.32
N ARG A 244 11.01 -10.30 -3.13
CA ARG A 244 10.32 -10.20 -1.84
C ARG A 244 11.11 -9.29 -0.94
N ALA A 245 10.40 -8.41 -0.24
CA ALA A 245 10.96 -7.56 0.79
C ALA A 245 10.03 -7.54 2.00
N CYS A 246 10.61 -7.76 3.18
CA CYS A 246 9.90 -7.61 4.43
C CYS A 246 9.95 -6.16 4.89
N LEU A 247 8.85 -5.68 5.42
CA LEU A 247 8.75 -4.38 6.06
C LEU A 247 8.52 -4.61 7.55
N GLY A 248 9.51 -4.27 8.36
CA GLY A 248 9.39 -4.30 9.82
C GLY A 248 8.28 -3.36 10.32
N PRO A 249 7.97 -3.40 11.62
CA PRO A 249 6.88 -2.60 12.17
C PRO A 249 7.04 -1.11 11.87
N THR A 250 5.98 -0.50 11.34
CA THR A 250 5.92 0.95 11.11
C THR A 250 5.82 1.67 12.45
N THR A 251 6.68 2.65 12.68
CA THR A 251 6.60 3.53 13.85
C THR A 251 5.47 4.54 13.63
N VAL A 252 4.54 4.63 14.58
CA VAL A 252 3.41 5.57 14.51
C VAL A 252 3.56 6.61 15.62
N LEU A 253 3.53 7.88 15.22
CA LEU A 253 3.54 9.02 16.14
C LEU A 253 2.25 9.82 15.91
N GLU A 254 1.50 10.05 16.97
CA GLU A 254 0.29 10.87 16.93
C GLU A 254 0.65 12.31 17.28
N VAL A 255 0.26 13.26 16.44
CA VAL A 255 0.44 14.69 16.68
C VAL A 255 -0.94 15.29 16.94
N ALA A 256 -1.16 15.67 18.19
CA ALA A 256 -2.44 16.24 18.62
C ALA A 256 -2.67 17.66 18.10
N ASP A 257 -1.60 18.40 17.90
CA ASP A 257 -1.63 19.76 17.34
C ASP A 257 -2.01 19.74 15.85
N ASP A 258 -2.55 20.84 15.34
CA ASP A 258 -2.90 21.04 13.92
C ASP A 258 -3.86 20.02 13.28
N GLY A 259 -4.78 19.47 14.07
CA GLY A 259 -5.90 18.71 13.55
C GLY A 259 -5.71 17.19 13.59
N GLY A 260 -4.79 16.69 14.38
CA GLY A 260 -4.64 15.25 14.68
C GLY A 260 -4.10 14.45 13.49
N TRP A 261 -2.81 14.62 13.19
CA TRP A 261 -2.12 13.84 12.17
C TRP A 261 -1.51 12.58 12.75
N ASN A 262 -1.61 11.48 12.00
CA ASN A 262 -0.88 10.25 12.25
C ASN A 262 0.36 10.22 11.36
N ILE A 263 1.54 10.26 11.97
CA ILE A 263 2.81 10.15 11.26
C ILE A 263 3.24 8.71 11.30
N ARG A 264 3.38 8.11 10.12
CA ARG A 264 3.80 6.73 9.92
C ARG A 264 5.19 6.71 9.33
N ILE A 265 6.15 6.17 10.07
CA ILE A 265 7.56 6.15 9.66
C ILE A 265 7.92 4.71 9.33
N LEU A 266 8.26 4.44 8.08
CA LEU A 266 8.64 3.10 7.67
C LEU A 266 9.92 2.64 8.37
N HIS A 267 9.98 1.39 8.74
CA HIS A 267 11.09 0.82 9.49
C HIS A 267 12.48 1.12 8.90
N PRO A 268 12.73 1.02 7.57
CA PRO A 268 14.02 1.39 6.97
C PRO A 268 14.41 2.85 7.23
N VAL A 269 13.44 3.77 7.25
CA VAL A 269 13.69 5.19 7.56
C VAL A 269 14.19 5.35 8.97
N VAL A 270 13.53 4.69 9.95
CA VAL A 270 13.96 4.72 11.36
C VAL A 270 15.38 4.20 11.50
N GLN A 271 15.70 3.09 10.83
CA GLN A 271 17.04 2.50 10.84
C GLN A 271 18.09 3.45 10.26
N THR A 272 17.79 4.09 9.11
CA THR A 272 18.72 5.02 8.46
C THR A 272 18.96 6.25 9.31
N ILE A 273 17.92 6.85 9.88
CA ILE A 273 18.04 7.99 10.80
C ILE A 273 18.91 7.63 12.02
N HIS A 274 18.64 6.47 12.62
CA HIS A 274 19.39 6.00 13.76
C HIS A 274 20.87 5.77 13.43
N ALA A 275 21.16 5.12 12.31
CA ALA A 275 22.52 4.85 11.86
C ALA A 275 23.29 6.15 11.57
N ASP A 276 22.65 7.12 10.90
CA ASP A 276 23.30 8.42 10.61
C ASP A 276 23.53 9.24 11.87
N ALA A 277 22.57 9.31 12.79
CA ALA A 277 22.74 9.99 14.07
C ALA A 277 23.89 9.39 14.89
N LEU A 278 24.02 8.07 14.94
CA LEU A 278 25.15 7.39 15.61
C LEU A 278 26.49 7.66 14.93
N ARG A 279 26.50 7.72 13.60
CA ARG A 279 27.71 8.01 12.80
C ARG A 279 28.28 9.39 13.12
N TRP A 280 27.44 10.40 13.33
CA TRP A 280 27.84 11.76 13.65
C TRP A 280 28.07 11.99 15.15
N GLY A 281 27.57 11.09 16.00
CA GLY A 281 27.83 11.04 17.43
C GLY A 281 27.39 12.30 18.17
N ALA A 282 28.33 13.15 18.59
CA ALA A 282 28.03 14.36 19.35
C ALA A 282 27.59 15.56 18.49
N LEU A 283 27.67 15.44 17.16
CA LEU A 283 27.27 16.49 16.23
C LEU A 283 25.83 16.22 15.77
N GLU A 284 25.04 17.27 15.64
CA GLU A 284 23.73 17.19 15.00
C GLU A 284 23.88 16.91 13.51
N THR A 285 23.06 16.02 13.00
CA THR A 285 22.94 15.68 11.59
C THR A 285 21.48 15.65 11.17
N GLY A 286 21.20 15.56 9.88
CA GLY A 286 19.84 15.54 9.38
C GLY A 286 19.75 15.35 7.88
N GLY A 287 18.55 15.55 7.33
CA GLY A 287 18.27 15.41 5.92
C GLY A 287 16.84 15.77 5.58
N ALA A 288 16.46 15.56 4.32
CA ALA A 288 15.11 15.78 3.86
C ALA A 288 14.31 14.47 3.90
N LEU A 289 13.02 14.58 4.18
CA LEU A 289 12.08 13.47 4.23
C LEU A 289 11.26 13.41 2.93
N VAL A 290 11.10 12.21 2.40
CA VAL A 290 10.20 11.95 1.29
C VAL A 290 9.11 10.96 1.70
N GLY A 291 7.91 11.21 1.24
CA GLY A 291 6.75 10.41 1.64
C GLY A 291 5.47 10.84 0.96
N ARG A 292 4.36 10.45 1.55
CA ARG A 292 3.02 10.72 1.04
C ARG A 292 2.12 11.31 2.11
N ILE A 293 1.30 12.29 1.73
CA ILE A 293 0.28 12.90 2.56
C ILE A 293 -1.09 12.39 2.11
N SER A 294 -1.89 11.90 3.04
CA SER A 294 -3.30 11.56 2.84
C SER A 294 -4.17 12.47 3.70
N PHE A 295 -4.82 13.44 3.07
CA PHE A 295 -5.74 14.35 3.75
C PHE A 295 -6.99 13.64 4.25
N GLU A 296 -7.51 12.69 3.46
CA GLU A 296 -8.69 11.92 3.81
C GLU A 296 -8.51 11.14 5.13
N ASN A 297 -7.33 10.56 5.31
CA ASN A 297 -7.01 9.75 6.49
C ASN A 297 -6.19 10.52 7.53
N ARG A 298 -5.88 11.79 7.30
CA ARG A 298 -4.97 12.60 8.13
C ARG A 298 -3.69 11.83 8.49
N THR A 299 -3.08 11.24 7.47
CA THR A 299 -1.88 10.40 7.63
C THR A 299 -0.76 10.93 6.76
N ILE A 300 0.43 11.04 7.33
CA ILE A 300 1.65 11.32 6.60
C ILE A 300 2.55 10.10 6.74
N THR A 301 2.86 9.45 5.61
CA THR A 301 3.75 8.29 5.58
C THR A 301 5.14 8.74 5.13
N ILE A 302 6.13 8.62 5.99
CA ILE A 302 7.54 8.88 5.70
C ILE A 302 8.13 7.58 5.18
N ALA A 303 8.45 7.55 3.88
CA ALA A 303 8.86 6.33 3.19
C ALA A 303 10.36 6.28 2.92
N GLY A 304 11.02 7.43 2.82
CA GLY A 304 12.45 7.51 2.51
C GLY A 304 13.09 8.82 2.95
N ILE A 305 14.39 8.89 2.74
CA ILE A 305 15.24 10.03 3.06
C ILE A 305 15.97 10.48 1.80
N VAL A 306 16.28 11.76 1.75
CA VAL A 306 17.31 12.34 0.89
C VAL A 306 18.39 12.91 1.80
N ASP A 307 19.61 12.45 1.61
CA ASP A 307 20.76 12.83 2.44
C ASP A 307 21.01 14.34 2.41
N ALA A 308 21.56 14.84 3.51
CA ALA A 308 21.96 16.22 3.60
C ALA A 308 23.11 16.53 2.60
N PRO A 309 22.99 17.63 1.82
CA PRO A 309 24.04 18.08 0.91
C PRO A 309 25.41 18.32 1.59
N PRO A 310 26.50 18.32 0.80
CA PRO A 310 27.84 18.51 1.35
C PRO A 310 28.07 19.85 2.08
N ASP A 311 27.35 20.90 1.67
CA ASP A 311 27.37 22.23 2.27
C ASP A 311 26.58 22.34 3.59
N SER A 312 26.04 21.23 4.10
CA SER A 312 25.32 21.20 5.37
C SER A 312 26.25 21.43 6.56
N ILE A 313 25.81 22.22 7.52
CA ILE A 313 26.59 22.54 8.73
C ILE A 313 26.15 21.61 9.86
N ARG A 314 27.12 20.94 10.47
CA ARG A 314 26.93 20.03 11.60
C ARG A 314 27.74 20.46 12.79
N GLU A 315 27.07 20.87 13.85
CA GLU A 315 27.67 21.33 15.10
C GLU A 315 27.06 20.58 16.30
N ALA A 316 27.58 20.73 17.48
CA ALA A 316 27.13 20.02 18.67
C ALA A 316 25.72 20.42 19.19
N ALA A 317 25.17 21.54 18.70
CA ALA A 317 23.85 22.04 19.04
C ALA A 317 23.20 22.80 17.90
N ARG A 318 23.58 22.49 16.68
CA ARG A 318 23.02 23.11 15.48
C ARG A 318 23.26 22.24 14.25
N PHE A 319 22.18 22.00 13.52
CA PHE A 319 22.22 21.46 12.17
C PHE A 319 21.60 22.46 11.20
N VAL A 320 22.30 22.73 10.09
CA VAL A 320 21.74 23.51 8.98
C VAL A 320 21.77 22.64 7.74
N LEU A 321 20.61 22.35 7.19
CA LEU A 321 20.50 21.61 5.95
C LEU A 321 21.02 22.47 4.79
N GLY A 322 22.01 21.95 4.08
CA GLY A 322 22.58 22.60 2.91
C GLY A 322 21.60 22.65 1.74
N THR A 323 21.93 23.42 0.73
CA THR A 323 21.08 23.62 -0.45
C THR A 323 21.74 23.14 -1.75
N ASP A 324 23.03 22.81 -1.73
CA ASP A 324 23.76 22.38 -2.91
C ASP A 324 23.21 21.06 -3.47
N GLY A 325 22.55 21.14 -4.62
CA GLY A 325 21.91 19.99 -5.26
C GLY A 325 20.65 19.44 -4.59
N LEU A 326 20.21 19.96 -3.44
CA LEU A 326 19.07 19.41 -2.68
C LEU A 326 17.79 19.35 -3.52
N VAL A 327 17.45 20.44 -4.19
CA VAL A 327 16.23 20.50 -5.04
C VAL A 327 16.31 19.47 -6.17
N GLN A 328 17.47 19.30 -6.78
CA GLN A 328 17.66 18.31 -7.83
C GLN A 328 17.54 16.89 -7.29
N ASN A 329 18.10 16.60 -6.13
CA ASN A 329 17.99 15.29 -5.47
C ASN A 329 16.54 14.97 -5.09
N LEU A 330 15.77 15.94 -4.60
CA LEU A 330 14.36 15.79 -4.30
C LEU A 330 13.53 15.55 -5.57
N ARG A 331 13.80 16.27 -6.66
CA ARG A 331 13.17 16.03 -7.97
C ARG A 331 13.49 14.64 -8.51
N THR A 332 14.74 14.22 -8.37
CA THR A 332 15.17 12.87 -8.75
C THR A 332 14.45 11.80 -7.94
N ALA A 333 14.33 11.98 -6.62
CA ALA A 333 13.61 11.07 -5.74
C ALA A 333 12.11 10.98 -6.11
N ASN A 334 11.47 12.13 -6.36
CA ASN A 334 10.08 12.18 -6.82
C ASN A 334 9.90 11.48 -8.17
N GLY A 335 10.71 11.79 -9.17
CA GLY A 335 10.65 11.16 -10.49
C GLY A 335 10.92 9.65 -10.42
N ALA A 336 11.91 9.23 -9.63
CA ALA A 336 12.25 7.81 -9.45
C ALA A 336 11.15 7.02 -8.72
N SER A 337 10.34 7.66 -7.87
CA SER A 337 9.13 7.08 -7.28
C SER A 337 7.87 7.28 -8.14
N LEU A 338 8.03 7.63 -9.42
CA LEU A 338 6.92 7.89 -10.35
C LEU A 338 5.94 8.97 -9.85
N GLY A 339 6.43 9.96 -9.11
CA GLY A 339 5.64 11.02 -8.52
C GLY A 339 4.83 10.62 -7.29
N TYR A 340 4.97 9.37 -6.82
CA TYR A 340 4.21 8.89 -5.67
C TYR A 340 4.69 9.46 -4.35
N LEU A 341 6.01 9.62 -4.20
CA LEU A 341 6.65 10.21 -3.01
C LEU A 341 7.09 11.64 -3.32
N ALA A 342 6.76 12.55 -2.42
CA ALA A 342 7.15 13.97 -2.51
C ALA A 342 7.97 14.38 -1.28
N PHE A 343 8.62 15.54 -1.34
CA PHE A 343 9.17 16.19 -0.17
C PHE A 343 8.06 16.52 0.82
N ILE A 344 8.24 16.12 2.07
CA ILE A 344 7.24 16.30 3.13
C ILE A 344 7.80 16.96 4.39
N GLY A 345 9.07 17.31 4.40
CA GLY A 345 9.71 17.95 5.53
C GLY A 345 11.16 17.53 5.75
N THR A 346 11.65 17.72 6.97
CA THR A 346 13.06 17.48 7.33
C THR A 346 13.17 16.67 8.61
N TRP A 347 14.33 16.05 8.81
CA TRP A 347 14.70 15.46 10.09
C TRP A 347 16.07 15.96 10.52
N HIS A 348 16.32 15.97 11.83
CA HIS A 348 17.64 16.17 12.40
C HIS A 348 17.80 15.43 13.73
N SER A 349 19.01 15.35 14.23
CA SER A 349 19.32 14.69 15.50
C SER A 349 19.62 15.71 16.61
N HIS A 350 19.18 15.38 17.83
CA HIS A 350 19.60 16.03 19.08
C HIS A 350 20.38 15.02 19.94
N PRO A 351 21.71 14.88 19.75
CA PRO A 351 22.50 13.87 20.47
C PRO A 351 22.46 14.00 21.99
N LYS A 352 22.26 15.22 22.50
CA LYS A 352 22.11 15.51 23.95
C LYS A 352 20.67 15.36 24.45
N GLY A 353 19.75 14.98 23.57
CA GLY A 353 18.31 14.95 23.86
C GLY A 353 17.67 16.34 23.82
N GLY A 354 16.37 16.38 24.06
CA GLY A 354 15.56 17.61 24.07
C GLY A 354 14.47 17.61 23.02
N PRO A 355 13.41 18.41 23.22
CA PRO A 355 12.31 18.57 22.27
C PRO A 355 12.73 19.48 21.11
N HIS A 356 11.82 19.66 20.15
CA HIS A 356 11.95 20.66 19.09
C HIS A 356 12.22 22.05 19.67
N SER A 357 13.24 22.70 19.19
CA SER A 357 13.58 24.09 19.57
C SER A 357 12.63 25.10 18.91
N GLY A 358 12.71 26.37 19.33
CA GLY A 358 11.98 27.45 18.66
C GLY A 358 12.45 27.67 17.21
N ILE A 359 13.73 27.39 16.94
CA ILE A 359 14.27 27.47 15.55
C ILE A 359 13.68 26.36 14.69
N ASP A 360 13.58 25.14 15.20
CA ASP A 360 13.00 24.00 14.45
C ASP A 360 11.56 24.27 14.09
N ARG A 361 10.78 24.83 15.00
CA ARG A 361 9.36 25.20 14.76
C ARG A 361 9.23 26.30 13.72
N ASN A 362 10.10 27.31 13.76
CA ASN A 362 10.09 28.37 12.75
C ASN A 362 10.49 27.82 11.36
N THR A 363 11.50 26.96 11.30
CA THR A 363 11.89 26.29 10.06
C THR A 363 10.75 25.44 9.50
N LEU A 364 10.06 24.68 10.35
CA LEU A 364 8.91 23.88 9.96
C LEU A 364 7.79 24.74 9.37
N ARG A 365 7.49 25.88 10.01
CA ARG A 365 6.47 26.83 9.50
C ARG A 365 6.84 27.37 8.12
N ASN A 366 8.09 27.80 7.93
CA ASN A 366 8.56 28.30 6.64
C ASN A 366 8.43 27.20 5.55
N ILE A 367 8.74 25.94 5.87
CA ILE A 367 8.57 24.82 4.94
C ILE A 367 7.08 24.64 4.58
N ALA A 368 6.18 24.74 5.53
CA ALA A 368 4.73 24.63 5.28
C ALA A 368 4.20 25.79 4.44
N GLU A 369 4.68 27.02 4.68
CA GLU A 369 4.37 28.20 3.86
C GLU A 369 4.84 28.03 2.42
N ASP A 370 6.10 27.64 2.22
CA ASP A 370 6.69 27.39 0.89
C ASP A 370 6.00 26.23 0.16
N ALA A 371 5.46 25.25 0.89
CA ALA A 371 4.67 24.15 0.36
C ALA A 371 3.22 24.54 -0.01
N GLY A 372 2.86 25.82 0.09
CA GLY A 372 1.52 26.31 -0.27
C GLY A 372 0.40 25.80 0.64
N GLY A 373 0.68 25.62 1.93
CA GLY A 373 -0.29 25.17 2.93
C GLY A 373 -0.44 23.65 3.01
N LEU A 374 0.41 22.90 2.34
CA LEU A 374 0.52 21.45 2.58
C LEU A 374 1.17 21.22 3.94
N PRO A 375 0.71 20.21 4.71
CA PRO A 375 1.36 19.87 5.98
C PRO A 375 2.81 19.48 5.75
N ALA A 376 3.69 20.04 6.57
CA ALA A 376 5.10 19.70 6.62
C ALA A 376 5.44 19.01 7.94
N VAL A 377 6.46 18.16 7.94
CA VAL A 377 6.90 17.39 9.10
C VAL A 377 8.32 17.78 9.50
N SER A 378 8.53 18.02 10.78
CA SER A 378 9.86 18.03 11.40
C SER A 378 9.99 16.82 12.29
N LEU A 379 10.98 15.98 12.03
CA LEU A 379 11.29 14.79 12.81
C LEU A 379 12.61 15.00 13.57
N VAL A 380 12.61 14.77 14.86
CA VAL A 380 13.81 14.87 15.70
C VAL A 380 14.14 13.49 16.27
N TRP A 381 15.35 13.04 15.99
CA TRP A 381 15.93 11.87 16.63
C TRP A 381 16.67 12.28 17.93
N THR A 382 16.41 11.53 18.99
CA THR A 382 17.15 11.63 20.25
C THR A 382 17.60 10.24 20.71
N PRO A 383 18.54 10.13 21.64
CA PRO A 383 18.92 8.83 22.24
C PRO A 383 17.76 8.06 22.87
N THR A 384 16.67 8.74 23.20
CA THR A 384 15.46 8.14 23.81
C THR A 384 14.36 7.81 22.81
N GLY A 385 14.50 8.21 21.54
CA GLY A 385 13.53 7.92 20.49
C GLY A 385 13.28 9.08 19.54
N LEU A 386 12.28 8.90 18.68
CA LEU A 386 11.84 9.90 17.71
C LEU A 386 10.68 10.74 18.24
N THR A 387 10.75 12.03 17.97
CA THR A 387 9.62 12.96 18.16
C THR A 387 9.32 13.69 16.88
N CYS A 388 8.07 14.09 16.67
CA CYS A 388 7.68 14.83 15.47
C CYS A 388 6.83 16.06 15.80
N ALA A 389 6.87 17.01 14.91
CA ALA A 389 5.97 18.15 14.83
C ALA A 389 5.43 18.25 13.39
N VAL A 390 4.20 18.71 13.27
CA VAL A 390 3.56 19.01 11.99
C VAL A 390 3.12 20.47 12.02
N ASP A 391 3.31 21.18 10.94
CA ASP A 391 2.76 22.51 10.74
C ASP A 391 2.08 22.58 9.36
N ARG A 392 1.05 23.38 9.25
CA ARG A 392 0.37 23.72 8.01
C ARG A 392 0.00 25.20 8.06
N TRP A 393 0.16 25.88 6.98
CA TRP A 393 -0.22 27.30 6.87
C TRP A 393 -1.66 27.45 6.38
#